data_4dea64e16a766fc5516b418000836f0f
#
_entry.id   4dea64e16a766fc5516b418000836f0f
#
_cell.length_a   1.000
_cell.length_b   1.000
_cell.length_c   1.000
_cell.angle_alpha   90.00
_cell.angle_beta   90.00
_cell.angle_gamma   90.00
#
_symmetry.space_group_name_H-M   'P 1'
#
loop_
_entity.id
_entity.type
_entity.pdbx_description
1 polymer ?
#
loop_
_entity_poly.entity_id
_entity_poly.type
_entity_poly.pdbx_seq_one_letter_code
_entity_poly.pdbx_strand_id
1 'polypeptide(L)'
;AALIAAALFLVSCDSKTPVKTPSGVNTGKTQQNNEPMRGVWLATVSRLDWPPISSINASSSMQRVIQQQAAMRDKLDKLKSLGINTVFFQVKPDGTALWQSNILPWSETLTGTIGQYPGYDPLQFMLDEAHKRGMKVHAWFNPYRVSTNIKPSTVTALNNTLSMTPPSVYVLHRDWIRTAGDRFVLDPGIPEVRDWITSI
;
A
#
# COMPACT_ATOMS: atom_id res chain seq x y z
N ALA A 1 1.71 -49.47 27.32
CA ALA A 1 3.01 -48.88 27.14
C ALA A 1 3.63 -49.40 25.84
N ALA A 2 3.68 -48.61 24.79
CA ALA A 2 4.47 -48.86 23.59
C ALA A 2 4.97 -47.53 23.08
N LEU A 3 6.27 -47.30 23.25
CA LEU A 3 7.03 -46.19 22.63
C LEU A 3 7.21 -46.50 21.14
N ILE A 4 6.80 -45.57 20.29
CA ILE A 4 7.16 -45.55 18.87
C ILE A 4 8.23 -44.48 18.71
N ALA A 5 9.46 -44.93 18.43
CA ALA A 5 10.58 -44.05 18.05
C ALA A 5 10.47 -43.72 16.58
N ALA A 6 10.35 -42.42 16.27
CA ALA A 6 10.42 -41.90 14.90
C ALA A 6 11.89 -41.65 14.53
N ALA A 7 12.42 -42.42 13.58
CA ALA A 7 13.74 -42.21 13.02
C ALA A 7 13.69 -41.14 11.93
N LEU A 8 14.41 -40.03 12.12
CA LEU A 8 14.71 -39.07 11.09
C LEU A 8 15.74 -39.64 10.12
N PHE A 9 15.38 -39.84 8.86
CA PHE A 9 16.30 -40.08 7.78
C PHE A 9 16.76 -38.75 7.17
N LEU A 10 18.00 -38.37 7.42
CA LEU A 10 18.70 -37.33 6.67
C LEU A 10 19.22 -37.95 5.38
N VAL A 11 18.62 -37.63 4.24
CA VAL A 11 19.15 -37.96 2.94
C VAL A 11 20.11 -36.85 2.51
N SER A 12 21.42 -37.12 2.61
CA SER A 12 22.46 -36.30 2.01
C SER A 12 22.59 -36.69 0.54
N CYS A 13 22.20 -35.80 -0.39
CA CYS A 13 22.51 -35.98 -1.82
C CYS A 13 23.81 -35.26 -2.14
N ASP A 14 24.90 -36.01 -2.12
CA ASP A 14 26.20 -35.61 -2.67
C ASP A 14 26.27 -36.14 -4.11
N SER A 15 26.04 -35.30 -5.12
CA SER A 15 26.29 -35.62 -6.52
C SER A 15 27.22 -34.59 -7.14
N LYS A 16 28.51 -34.87 -7.07
CA LYS A 16 29.56 -34.18 -7.84
C LYS A 16 29.56 -34.70 -9.28
N THR A 17 28.92 -33.96 -10.19
CA THR A 17 29.22 -34.03 -11.62
C THR A 17 29.65 -32.64 -12.09
N PRO A 18 30.81 -32.49 -12.72
CA PRO A 18 31.26 -31.20 -13.24
C PRO A 18 30.47 -30.86 -14.52
N VAL A 19 29.56 -29.90 -14.44
CA VAL A 19 28.92 -29.28 -15.62
C VAL A 19 29.95 -28.35 -16.27
N LYS A 20 30.35 -28.65 -17.52
CA LYS A 20 31.13 -27.73 -18.35
C LYS A 20 30.32 -26.49 -18.64
N THR A 21 30.75 -25.34 -18.10
CA THR A 21 30.20 -24.02 -18.37
C THR A 21 30.64 -23.56 -19.75
N PRO A 22 29.73 -23.09 -20.64
CA PRO A 22 30.15 -22.41 -21.87
C PRO A 22 30.78 -21.07 -21.50
N SER A 23 31.99 -20.85 -21.97
CA SER A 23 32.71 -19.58 -21.86
C SER A 23 31.97 -18.52 -22.66
N GLY A 24 31.59 -17.40 -22.01
CA GLY A 24 31.17 -16.18 -22.72
C GLY A 24 29.81 -15.62 -22.38
N VAL A 25 29.39 -15.59 -21.10
CA VAL A 25 28.37 -14.67 -20.66
C VAL A 25 29.00 -13.61 -19.77
N ASN A 26 29.12 -12.41 -20.31
CA ASN A 26 29.57 -11.23 -19.58
C ASN A 26 28.51 -10.92 -18.53
N THR A 27 28.59 -11.51 -17.35
CA THR A 27 27.77 -11.15 -16.21
C THR A 27 28.24 -9.79 -15.75
N GLY A 28 27.63 -8.75 -16.32
CA GLY A 28 27.71 -7.43 -15.74
C GLY A 28 27.33 -7.53 -14.27
N LYS A 29 28.34 -7.43 -13.39
CA LYS A 29 28.12 -7.28 -11.95
C LYS A 29 27.28 -6.03 -11.79
N THR A 30 25.96 -6.20 -11.62
CA THR A 30 25.12 -5.16 -11.05
C THR A 30 25.73 -4.91 -9.67
N GLN A 31 26.49 -3.82 -9.53
CA GLN A 31 26.90 -3.35 -8.21
C GLN A 31 25.61 -3.10 -7.44
N GLN A 32 25.23 -4.04 -6.59
CA GLN A 32 24.27 -3.75 -5.53
C GLN A 32 24.92 -2.65 -4.71
N ASN A 33 24.42 -1.44 -4.86
CA ASN A 33 24.76 -0.35 -3.95
C ASN A 33 24.33 -0.82 -2.55
N ASN A 34 25.31 -1.30 -1.77
CA ASN A 34 25.14 -1.70 -0.37
C ASN A 34 24.99 -0.47 0.54
N GLU A 35 24.36 0.59 0.05
CA GLU A 35 24.06 1.75 0.86
C GLU A 35 23.05 1.35 1.94
N PRO A 36 23.35 1.60 3.24
CA PRO A 36 22.41 1.28 4.32
C PRO A 36 21.05 1.94 4.08
N MET A 37 19.97 1.21 4.34
CA MET A 37 18.62 1.73 4.25
C MET A 37 18.39 2.78 5.33
N ARG A 38 18.06 3.99 4.92
CA ARG A 38 17.58 5.08 5.76
C ARG A 38 16.15 5.38 5.33
N GLY A 39 15.21 4.72 6.00
CA GLY A 39 13.79 4.73 5.64
C GLY A 39 12.97 5.68 6.50
N VAL A 40 11.88 6.19 5.92
CA VAL A 40 10.86 6.98 6.62
C VAL A 40 9.48 6.44 6.25
N TRP A 41 8.56 6.43 7.24
CA TRP A 41 7.16 6.16 7.03
C TRP A 41 6.42 7.44 6.66
N LEU A 42 5.59 7.38 5.61
CA LEU A 42 4.78 8.49 5.14
C LEU A 42 3.31 8.06 5.17
N ALA A 43 2.60 8.51 6.21
CA ALA A 43 1.22 8.14 6.48
C ALA A 43 0.24 9.02 5.72
N THR A 44 -0.77 8.39 5.10
CA THR A 44 -1.87 9.08 4.40
C THR A 44 -3.18 9.03 5.17
N VAL A 45 -3.31 8.08 6.11
CA VAL A 45 -4.46 8.01 7.01
C VAL A 45 -4.65 9.34 7.73
N SER A 46 -5.87 9.83 7.76
CA SER A 46 -6.21 11.13 8.37
C SER A 46 -5.35 12.30 7.87
N ARG A 47 -4.68 12.14 6.74
CA ARG A 47 -3.76 13.12 6.13
C ARG A 47 -2.62 13.54 7.07
N LEU A 48 -2.12 12.59 7.87
CA LEU A 48 -1.08 12.88 8.87
C LEU A 48 0.16 13.50 8.22
N ASP A 49 0.67 12.89 7.16
CA ASP A 49 1.84 13.40 6.47
C ASP A 49 1.50 13.96 5.09
N TRP A 50 0.53 13.36 4.41
CA TRP A 50 0.11 13.73 3.07
C TRP A 50 -1.28 13.13 2.75
N PRO A 51 -2.12 13.77 1.89
CA PRO A 51 -1.97 15.11 1.31
C PRO A 51 -2.28 16.23 2.30
N PRO A 52 -1.87 17.49 2.02
CA PRO A 52 -2.20 18.61 2.90
C PRO A 52 -3.70 18.87 2.91
N ILE A 53 -4.26 19.15 4.10
CA ILE A 53 -5.69 19.40 4.25
C ILE A 53 -6.19 20.58 3.39
N SER A 54 -5.34 21.59 3.16
CA SER A 54 -5.64 22.71 2.29
C SER A 54 -6.00 22.30 0.87
N SER A 55 -5.42 21.20 0.36
CA SER A 55 -5.72 20.71 -0.98
C SER A 55 -7.15 20.19 -1.13
N ILE A 56 -7.76 19.70 -0.04
CA ILE A 56 -9.15 19.22 -0.06
C ILE A 56 -10.12 20.38 -0.24
N ASN A 57 -9.76 21.55 0.28
CA ASN A 57 -10.54 22.78 0.20
C ASN A 57 -10.17 23.66 -1.00
N ALA A 58 -9.40 23.11 -1.97
CA ALA A 58 -9.00 23.84 -3.16
C ALA A 58 -10.21 24.24 -4.01
N SER A 59 -10.11 25.38 -4.68
CA SER A 59 -11.19 25.97 -5.48
C SER A 59 -11.56 25.15 -6.72
N SER A 60 -10.69 24.25 -7.15
CA SER A 60 -10.92 23.33 -8.28
C SER A 60 -10.15 22.03 -8.13
N SER A 61 -10.54 21.01 -8.90
CA SER A 61 -9.82 19.73 -8.97
C SER A 61 -8.39 19.91 -9.50
N MET A 62 -8.19 20.81 -10.46
CA MET A 62 -6.85 21.12 -10.97
C MET A 62 -5.98 21.73 -9.87
N GLN A 63 -6.49 22.69 -9.12
CA GLN A 63 -5.77 23.33 -8.02
C GLN A 63 -5.42 22.32 -6.92
N ARG A 64 -6.34 21.39 -6.61
CA ARG A 64 -6.08 20.27 -5.69
C ARG A 64 -4.91 19.42 -6.14
N VAL A 65 -4.90 18.99 -7.41
CA VAL A 65 -3.80 18.20 -7.99
C VAL A 65 -2.48 18.94 -7.86
N ILE A 66 -2.43 20.22 -8.25
CA ILE A 66 -1.20 21.04 -8.19
C ILE A 66 -0.68 21.10 -6.74
N GLN A 67 -1.55 21.37 -5.77
CA GLN A 67 -1.16 21.47 -4.35
C GLN A 67 -0.66 20.14 -3.80
N GLN A 68 -1.32 19.02 -4.12
CA GLN A 68 -0.91 17.69 -3.66
C GLN A 68 0.44 17.28 -4.24
N GLN A 69 0.62 17.51 -5.54
CA GLN A 69 1.88 17.20 -6.22
C GLN A 69 3.04 18.06 -5.72
N ALA A 70 2.83 19.37 -5.54
CA ALA A 70 3.83 20.27 -4.99
C ALA A 70 4.25 19.83 -3.57
N ALA A 71 3.28 19.58 -2.69
CA ALA A 71 3.56 19.12 -1.33
C ALA A 71 4.32 17.79 -1.29
N MET A 72 4.08 16.87 -2.24
CA MET A 72 4.83 15.62 -2.33
C MET A 72 6.27 15.88 -2.76
N ARG A 73 6.51 16.70 -3.79
CA ARG A 73 7.86 17.06 -4.24
C ARG A 73 8.66 17.71 -3.11
N ASP A 74 8.10 18.72 -2.45
CA ASP A 74 8.75 19.42 -1.35
C ASP A 74 9.14 18.47 -0.21
N LYS A 75 8.24 17.53 0.12
CA LYS A 75 8.50 16.51 1.13
C LYS A 75 9.64 15.58 0.72
N LEU A 76 9.64 15.09 -0.53
CA LEU A 76 10.70 14.22 -1.04
C LEU A 76 12.04 14.92 -1.12
N ASP A 77 12.08 16.21 -1.53
CA ASP A 77 13.30 17.02 -1.57
C ASP A 77 13.87 17.19 -0.16
N LYS A 78 13.03 17.49 0.82
CA LYS A 78 13.45 17.59 2.22
C LYS A 78 13.96 16.25 2.76
N LEU A 79 13.29 15.14 2.48
CA LEU A 79 13.73 13.81 2.91
C LEU A 79 15.08 13.45 2.28
N LYS A 80 15.25 13.73 0.99
CA LYS A 80 16.52 13.51 0.28
C LYS A 80 17.66 14.32 0.87
N SER A 81 17.43 15.61 1.20
CA SER A 81 18.44 16.48 1.84
C SER A 81 18.87 16.00 3.23
N LEU A 82 18.01 15.24 3.92
CA LEU A 82 18.31 14.58 5.20
C LEU A 82 19.00 13.21 5.03
N GLY A 83 19.33 12.82 3.80
CA GLY A 83 19.97 11.55 3.51
C GLY A 83 19.03 10.33 3.51
N ILE A 84 17.72 10.52 3.55
CA ILE A 84 16.74 9.43 3.41
C ILE A 84 16.80 8.87 1.99
N ASN A 85 16.83 7.55 1.87
CA ASN A 85 16.90 6.85 0.58
C ASN A 85 15.75 5.87 0.34
N THR A 86 14.84 5.75 1.30
CA THR A 86 13.71 4.82 1.23
C THR A 86 12.46 5.42 1.88
N VAL A 87 11.32 5.33 1.21
CA VAL A 87 10.03 5.78 1.73
C VAL A 87 9.06 4.61 1.82
N PHE A 88 8.48 4.38 2.99
CA PHE A 88 7.34 3.48 3.18
C PHE A 88 6.06 4.30 3.04
N PHE A 89 5.49 4.31 1.84
CA PHE A 89 4.33 5.13 1.51
C PHE A 89 3.03 4.38 1.77
N GLN A 90 2.16 4.92 2.62
CA GLN A 90 0.87 4.31 2.93
C GLN A 90 -0.09 4.47 1.75
N VAL A 91 -0.23 3.41 0.95
CA VAL A 91 -1.06 3.40 -0.27
C VAL A 91 -2.47 2.87 -0.02
N LYS A 92 -2.65 2.04 1.02
CA LYS A 92 -3.95 1.51 1.47
C LYS A 92 -4.13 1.83 2.95
N PRO A 93 -4.66 3.02 3.30
CA PRO A 93 -4.86 3.42 4.70
C PRO A 93 -6.00 2.66 5.38
N ASP A 94 -7.01 2.26 4.61
CA ASP A 94 -8.23 1.58 5.03
C ASP A 94 -8.81 0.72 3.88
N GLY A 95 -10.14 0.61 3.75
CA GLY A 95 -10.82 -0.08 2.65
C GLY A 95 -10.78 0.66 1.30
N THR A 96 -9.84 1.58 1.11
CA THR A 96 -9.69 2.42 -0.08
C THR A 96 -8.26 2.43 -0.59
N ALA A 97 -8.02 2.94 -1.81
CA ALA A 97 -6.72 2.94 -2.47
C ALA A 97 -6.25 4.34 -2.88
N LEU A 98 -4.93 4.50 -2.95
CA LEU A 98 -4.27 5.70 -3.50
C LEU A 98 -3.73 5.46 -4.93
N TRP A 99 -4.21 4.44 -5.61
CA TRP A 99 -3.90 4.11 -7.02
C TRP A 99 -5.15 3.64 -7.74
N GLN A 100 -5.11 3.60 -9.07
CA GLN A 100 -6.20 3.05 -9.87
C GLN A 100 -6.35 1.55 -9.57
N SER A 101 -7.43 1.19 -8.88
CA SER A 101 -7.73 -0.20 -8.51
C SER A 101 -9.07 -0.63 -9.10
N ASN A 102 -9.16 -1.91 -9.51
CA ASN A 102 -10.42 -2.54 -9.91
C ASN A 102 -11.18 -3.17 -8.73
N ILE A 103 -10.57 -3.14 -7.53
CA ILE A 103 -11.08 -3.82 -6.32
C ILE A 103 -11.46 -2.81 -5.24
N LEU A 104 -10.71 -1.72 -5.14
CA LEU A 104 -10.86 -0.71 -4.08
C LEU A 104 -11.28 0.64 -4.65
N PRO A 105 -12.24 1.34 -4.03
CA PRO A 105 -12.55 2.71 -4.40
C PRO A 105 -11.41 3.65 -4.03
N TRP A 106 -11.35 4.82 -4.70
CA TRP A 106 -10.41 5.88 -4.36
C TRP A 106 -10.57 6.36 -2.91
N SER A 107 -9.45 6.66 -2.27
CA SER A 107 -9.46 7.14 -0.88
C SER A 107 -10.03 8.55 -0.74
N GLU A 108 -10.90 8.73 0.26
CA GLU A 108 -11.40 10.06 0.66
C GLU A 108 -10.29 11.03 1.06
N THR A 109 -9.12 10.51 1.46
CA THR A 109 -7.99 11.36 1.84
C THR A 109 -7.55 12.27 0.71
N LEU A 110 -7.79 11.87 -0.55
CA LEU A 110 -7.38 12.58 -1.76
C LEU A 110 -8.33 13.73 -2.15
N THR A 111 -9.63 13.57 -1.89
CA THR A 111 -10.66 14.48 -2.42
C THR A 111 -11.66 14.95 -1.37
N GLY A 112 -11.71 14.27 -0.21
CA GLY A 112 -12.78 14.44 0.80
C GLY A 112 -13.97 13.50 0.57
N THR A 113 -13.98 12.71 -0.53
CA THR A 113 -15.09 11.82 -0.88
C THR A 113 -14.55 10.46 -1.31
N ILE A 114 -15.07 9.38 -0.71
CA ILE A 114 -14.73 8.01 -1.10
C ILE A 114 -15.14 7.79 -2.56
N GLY A 115 -14.27 7.10 -3.33
CA GLY A 115 -14.53 6.71 -4.71
C GLY A 115 -14.36 7.83 -5.74
N GLN A 116 -14.16 9.08 -5.33
CA GLN A 116 -13.95 10.18 -6.25
C GLN A 116 -12.52 10.15 -6.82
N TYR A 117 -12.41 10.09 -8.16
CA TYR A 117 -11.12 10.17 -8.85
C TYR A 117 -10.39 11.49 -8.53
N PRO A 118 -9.14 11.43 -8.09
CA PRO A 118 -8.42 12.65 -7.65
C PRO A 118 -7.90 13.53 -8.79
N GLY A 119 -7.95 13.06 -10.05
CA GLY A 119 -7.44 13.77 -11.22
C GLY A 119 -6.07 13.28 -11.70
N TYR A 120 -5.45 12.35 -10.97
CA TYR A 120 -4.17 11.71 -11.30
C TYR A 120 -4.01 10.41 -10.50
N ASP A 121 -2.96 9.63 -10.75
CA ASP A 121 -2.59 8.48 -9.90
C ASP A 121 -1.52 8.89 -8.88
N PRO A 122 -1.87 9.00 -7.57
CA PRO A 122 -0.94 9.41 -6.54
C PRO A 122 0.21 8.44 -6.32
N LEU A 123 -0.01 7.12 -6.45
CA LEU A 123 1.05 6.13 -6.29
C LEU A 123 2.05 6.21 -7.43
N GLN A 124 1.57 6.28 -8.68
CA GLN A 124 2.46 6.43 -9.83
C GLN A 124 3.28 7.72 -9.74
N PHE A 125 2.62 8.83 -9.36
CA PHE A 125 3.31 10.10 -9.15
C PHE A 125 4.39 10.02 -8.06
N MET A 126 4.09 9.36 -6.93
CA MET A 126 5.05 9.13 -5.84
C MET A 126 6.25 8.32 -6.32
N LEU A 127 6.03 7.25 -7.08
CA LEU A 127 7.09 6.40 -7.63
C LEU A 127 8.00 7.21 -8.56
N ASP A 128 7.42 7.96 -9.50
CA ASP A 128 8.17 8.77 -10.46
C ASP A 128 9.05 9.83 -9.76
N GLU A 129 8.47 10.55 -8.80
CA GLU A 129 9.18 11.62 -8.10
C GLU A 129 10.24 11.09 -7.12
N ALA A 130 9.99 9.96 -6.45
CA ALA A 130 10.97 9.32 -5.57
C ALA A 130 12.14 8.73 -6.38
N HIS A 131 11.86 8.03 -7.47
CA HIS A 131 12.88 7.42 -8.33
C HIS A 131 13.77 8.47 -9.00
N LYS A 132 13.23 9.62 -9.45
CA LYS A 132 14.04 10.77 -9.95
C LYS A 132 15.06 11.23 -8.92
N ARG A 133 14.79 11.06 -7.63
CA ARG A 133 15.68 11.42 -6.52
C ARG A 133 16.59 10.27 -6.06
N GLY A 134 16.53 9.12 -6.73
CA GLY A 134 17.25 7.90 -6.34
C GLY A 134 16.77 7.30 -5.02
N MET A 135 15.50 7.53 -4.66
CA MET A 135 14.86 6.97 -3.47
C MET A 135 14.07 5.72 -3.83
N LYS A 136 14.08 4.71 -2.94
CA LYS A 136 13.23 3.53 -3.05
C LYS A 136 11.86 3.80 -2.41
N VAL A 137 10.82 3.16 -2.94
CA VAL A 137 9.46 3.23 -2.39
C VAL A 137 9.00 1.82 -2.04
N HIS A 138 8.47 1.67 -0.85
CA HIS A 138 7.76 0.47 -0.39
C HIS A 138 6.31 0.83 -0.14
N ALA A 139 5.41 0.04 -0.69
CA ALA A 139 3.97 0.19 -0.45
C ALA A 139 3.64 -0.27 0.98
N TRP A 140 2.97 0.60 1.73
CA TRP A 140 2.45 0.27 3.06
C TRP A 140 0.94 0.07 2.99
N PHE A 141 0.50 -1.14 3.36
CA PHE A 141 -0.90 -1.54 3.41
C PHE A 141 -1.36 -1.72 4.85
N ASN A 142 -2.59 -1.28 5.14
CA ASN A 142 -3.37 -1.75 6.30
C ASN A 142 -4.38 -2.79 5.79
N PRO A 143 -4.05 -4.09 5.76
CA PRO A 143 -4.81 -5.09 5.02
C PRO A 143 -6.26 -5.22 5.50
N TYR A 144 -6.47 -5.31 6.82
CA TYR A 144 -7.79 -5.59 7.42
C TYR A 144 -8.61 -4.35 7.74
N ARG A 145 -8.03 -3.16 7.76
CA ARG A 145 -8.77 -1.94 8.08
C ARG A 145 -9.74 -1.57 6.96
N VAL A 146 -11.02 -1.37 7.32
CA VAL A 146 -12.09 -0.93 6.42
C VAL A 146 -12.40 0.55 6.58
N SER A 147 -12.39 1.06 7.83
CA SER A 147 -12.62 2.48 8.11
C SER A 147 -11.72 2.98 9.25
N THR A 148 -11.62 4.29 9.37
CA THR A 148 -10.88 4.95 10.47
C THR A 148 -11.75 5.20 11.70
N ASN A 149 -13.08 5.15 11.55
CA ASN A 149 -14.06 5.29 12.62
C ASN A 149 -15.41 4.65 12.21
N ILE A 150 -16.36 4.58 13.16
CA ILE A 150 -17.71 4.02 12.96
C ILE A 150 -18.81 5.08 13.06
N LYS A 151 -18.50 6.36 12.87
CA LYS A 151 -19.46 7.45 12.95
C LYS A 151 -20.58 7.30 11.90
N PRO A 152 -21.79 7.80 12.16
CA PRO A 152 -22.89 7.73 11.20
C PRO A 152 -22.52 8.30 9.82
N SER A 153 -21.75 9.39 9.78
CA SER A 153 -21.25 9.97 8.52
C SER A 153 -20.35 9.00 7.73
N THR A 154 -19.48 8.25 8.42
CA THR A 154 -18.64 7.23 7.79
C THR A 154 -19.48 6.06 7.26
N VAL A 155 -20.45 5.59 8.03
CA VAL A 155 -21.38 4.55 7.58
C VAL A 155 -22.16 5.00 6.34
N THR A 156 -22.64 6.23 6.33
CA THR A 156 -23.32 6.82 5.17
C THR A 156 -22.40 6.89 3.96
N ALA A 157 -21.16 7.38 4.14
CA ALA A 157 -20.19 7.47 3.04
C ALA A 157 -19.85 6.08 2.45
N LEU A 158 -19.67 5.06 3.30
CA LEU A 158 -19.44 3.69 2.86
C LEU A 158 -20.65 3.12 2.12
N ASN A 159 -21.88 3.34 2.61
CA ASN A 159 -23.10 2.88 1.94
C ASN A 159 -23.30 3.53 0.56
N ASN A 160 -22.93 4.79 0.41
CA ASN A 160 -23.02 5.52 -0.86
C ASN A 160 -22.09 4.96 -1.94
N THR A 161 -21.12 4.11 -1.56
CA THR A 161 -20.25 3.45 -2.56
C THR A 161 -20.95 2.32 -3.33
N LEU A 162 -22.14 1.89 -2.95
CA LEU A 162 -22.84 0.76 -3.58
C LEU A 162 -23.03 0.93 -5.11
N SER A 163 -23.21 2.18 -5.57
CA SER A 163 -23.37 2.50 -6.99
C SER A 163 -22.05 2.86 -7.69
N MET A 164 -20.93 2.76 -7.01
CA MET A 164 -19.60 3.08 -7.55
C MET A 164 -18.94 1.86 -8.19
N THR A 165 -17.92 2.09 -8.99
CA THR A 165 -17.10 1.04 -9.61
C THR A 165 -15.62 1.36 -9.37
N PRO A 166 -14.94 0.58 -8.51
CA PRO A 166 -15.48 -0.48 -7.64
C PRO A 166 -16.19 0.08 -6.39
N PRO A 167 -17.16 -0.64 -5.83
CA PRO A 167 -17.75 -0.30 -4.55
C PRO A 167 -16.84 -0.70 -3.38
N SER A 168 -17.13 -0.20 -2.17
CA SER A 168 -16.39 -0.60 -0.96
C SER A 168 -16.70 -2.04 -0.56
N VAL A 169 -15.71 -2.75 -0.06
CA VAL A 169 -15.86 -4.06 0.57
C VAL A 169 -16.92 -4.07 1.70
N TYR A 170 -17.12 -2.92 2.35
CA TYR A 170 -18.14 -2.75 3.38
C TYR A 170 -19.56 -2.97 2.88
N VAL A 171 -19.89 -2.62 1.64
CA VAL A 171 -21.22 -2.84 1.06
C VAL A 171 -21.32 -4.18 0.32
N LEU A 172 -20.20 -4.68 -0.20
CA LEU A 172 -20.17 -5.96 -0.91
C LEU A 172 -20.25 -7.16 0.02
N HIS A 173 -19.58 -7.10 1.17
CA HIS A 173 -19.36 -8.22 2.06
C HIS A 173 -19.59 -7.83 3.52
N ARG A 174 -20.84 -7.56 3.88
CA ARG A 174 -21.24 -7.17 5.24
C ARG A 174 -20.92 -8.24 6.28
N ASP A 175 -21.01 -9.49 5.90
CA ASP A 175 -20.69 -10.67 6.70
C ASP A 175 -19.21 -10.76 7.07
N TRP A 176 -18.32 -10.15 6.30
CA TRP A 176 -16.88 -10.07 6.58
C TRP A 176 -16.51 -8.98 7.59
N ILE A 177 -17.43 -8.05 7.86
CA ILE A 177 -17.14 -6.83 8.66
C ILE A 177 -17.31 -7.13 10.15
N ARG A 178 -16.31 -6.70 10.93
CA ARG A 178 -16.34 -6.66 12.40
C ARG A 178 -16.05 -5.25 12.88
N THR A 179 -16.47 -4.97 14.11
CA THR A 179 -16.09 -3.75 14.82
C THR A 179 -14.96 -4.07 15.78
N ALA A 180 -13.84 -3.36 15.64
CA ALA A 180 -12.68 -3.44 16.51
C ALA A 180 -12.38 -2.04 17.08
N GLY A 181 -12.75 -1.83 18.35
CA GLY A 181 -12.72 -0.52 18.97
C GLY A 181 -13.63 0.46 18.24
N ASP A 182 -13.06 1.52 17.71
CA ASP A 182 -13.74 2.61 17.04
C ASP A 182 -13.73 2.51 15.50
N ARG A 183 -13.46 1.33 14.92
CA ARG A 183 -13.33 1.16 13.45
C ARG A 183 -13.92 -0.13 12.95
N PHE A 184 -14.27 -0.16 11.67
CA PHE A 184 -14.59 -1.39 10.95
C PHE A 184 -13.31 -2.06 10.45
N VAL A 185 -13.29 -3.38 10.57
CA VAL A 185 -12.21 -4.25 10.10
C VAL A 185 -12.80 -5.48 9.41
N LEU A 186 -12.00 -6.10 8.54
CA LEU A 186 -12.28 -7.42 7.99
C LEU A 186 -11.92 -8.50 9.01
N ASP A 187 -12.71 -9.58 9.08
CA ASP A 187 -12.45 -10.72 9.94
C ASP A 187 -11.31 -11.59 9.35
N PRO A 188 -10.13 -11.67 9.97
CA PRO A 188 -9.03 -12.49 9.47
C PRO A 188 -9.28 -13.99 9.56
N GLY A 189 -10.29 -14.42 10.34
CA GLY A 189 -10.71 -15.81 10.47
C GLY A 189 -11.41 -16.37 9.23
N ILE A 190 -11.94 -15.49 8.37
CA ILE A 190 -12.65 -15.87 7.14
C ILE A 190 -11.64 -16.13 6.02
N PRO A 191 -11.58 -17.35 5.42
CA PRO A 191 -10.67 -17.67 4.33
C PRO A 191 -10.80 -16.72 3.14
N GLU A 192 -12.01 -16.42 2.71
CA GLU A 192 -12.33 -15.55 1.57
C GLU A 192 -11.82 -14.13 1.76
N VAL A 193 -11.76 -13.65 3.01
CA VAL A 193 -11.15 -12.35 3.33
C VAL A 193 -9.65 -12.35 3.04
N ARG A 194 -8.95 -13.44 3.39
CA ARG A 194 -7.50 -13.55 3.12
C ARG A 194 -7.23 -13.63 1.62
N ASP A 195 -8.03 -14.40 0.89
CA ASP A 195 -7.94 -14.51 -0.57
C ASP A 195 -8.22 -13.16 -1.25
N TRP A 196 -9.23 -12.43 -0.79
CA TRP A 196 -9.55 -11.10 -1.29
C TRP A 196 -8.41 -10.11 -1.02
N ILE A 197 -7.82 -10.11 0.18
CA ILE A 197 -6.68 -9.23 0.51
C ILE A 197 -5.47 -9.51 -0.38
N THR A 198 -5.21 -10.78 -0.71
CA THR A 198 -4.09 -11.16 -1.58
C THR A 198 -4.34 -10.84 -3.06
N SER A 199 -5.60 -10.57 -3.46
CA SER A 199 -5.97 -10.15 -4.81
C SER A 199 -5.81 -8.64 -5.05
N ILE A 200 -5.59 -7.86 -3.99
CA ILE A 200 -5.37 -6.40 -4.05
C ILE A 200 -3.94 -6.08 -4.51
#